data_2510be40b269218fe4e54ebd22fcaa87
#
_entry.id   2510be40b269218fe4e54ebd22fcaa87
#
_cell.length_a   1.000
_cell.length_b   1.000
_cell.length_c   1.000
_cell.angle_alpha   90.00
_cell.angle_beta   90.00
_cell.angle_gamma   90.00
#
_symmetry.space_group_name_H-M   'P 1'
#
loop_
_entity.id
_entity.type
_entity.pdbx_description
1 polymer ?
#
loop_
_entity_poly.entity_id
_entity_poly.type
_entity_poly.pdbx_seq_one_letter_code
_entity_poly.pdbx_strand_id
1 'polypeptide(L)'
;MKKIVIVGSGVNGLVAANYLVKAGYDVTIIEKKEFTGGACIKDSEVIEGKKIDFAYGATVLGMMPEFIFKETGLSKEIVGFYPKTPKLVYFNNEENSTKIFQDSHELEKELKNKWGEEGRINDFRNDENKVIKFIQKLYREAIIPTSEIAYKELGKKLSDLWIFGTAKDLLDHYFTSDRSKLYMGMTVIESGPASIYDPGTAFTIPLMDSGSVFNGFWGFVKTGIWKITENLTEINLNLGVKINLNSHINKVDTQSKLIFYSRDQGETEEYYDHLIFATDPITPSKLIKDFNKKIELDLTGTSGKVTAFFRNPIKWKDSNEFPDSFRFIFSNNSLKEFEEASQNSLKNTGDYFPGFIQIYPDGSAQRSMNNKESFDKLILFTKNLSYNKKADDLNK
;
A
#
# COMPACT_ATOMS: atom_id res chain seq x y z
N MET A 1 11.44 14.02 31.73
CA MET A 1 10.80 13.74 30.43
C MET A 1 10.59 12.24 30.37
N LYS A 2 9.39 11.76 30.00
CA LYS A 2 9.17 10.32 29.86
C LYS A 2 9.85 9.80 28.60
N LYS A 3 10.46 8.62 28.72
CA LYS A 3 11.21 7.98 27.64
C LYS A 3 10.35 6.99 26.89
N ILE A 4 10.29 7.15 25.57
CA ILE A 4 9.57 6.26 24.67
C ILE A 4 10.55 5.59 23.74
N VAL A 5 10.52 4.25 23.72
CA VAL A 5 11.28 3.45 22.76
C VAL A 5 10.32 2.92 21.69
N ILE A 6 10.72 3.12 20.44
CA ILE A 6 9.98 2.62 19.26
C ILE A 6 10.83 1.55 18.57
N VAL A 7 10.27 0.38 18.36
CA VAL A 7 10.91 -0.72 17.64
C VAL A 7 10.47 -0.69 16.18
N GLY A 8 11.43 -0.45 15.29
CA GLY A 8 11.21 -0.35 13.86
C GLY A 8 11.09 1.09 13.34
N SER A 9 11.84 1.38 12.28
CA SER A 9 11.92 2.69 11.61
C SER A 9 11.20 2.73 10.26
N GLY A 10 10.15 1.92 10.09
CA GLY A 10 9.24 2.05 8.96
C GLY A 10 8.44 3.36 9.03
N VAL A 11 7.62 3.65 8.02
CA VAL A 11 6.79 4.87 7.96
C VAL A 11 6.03 5.10 9.26
N ASN A 12 5.38 4.06 9.80
CA ASN A 12 4.59 4.17 11.03
C ASN A 12 5.46 4.54 12.25
N GLY A 13 6.63 3.92 12.39
CA GLY A 13 7.57 4.22 13.48
C GLY A 13 8.11 5.65 13.39
N LEU A 14 8.47 6.09 12.18
CA LEU A 14 8.95 7.45 11.94
C LEU A 14 7.87 8.50 12.20
N VAL A 15 6.63 8.25 11.77
CA VAL A 15 5.49 9.16 12.06
C VAL A 15 5.21 9.21 13.55
N ALA A 16 5.14 8.07 14.24
CA ALA A 16 4.92 8.02 15.68
C ALA A 16 6.02 8.79 16.43
N ALA A 17 7.29 8.61 16.07
CA ALA A 17 8.41 9.33 16.67
C ALA A 17 8.26 10.85 16.51
N ASN A 18 7.85 11.31 15.32
CA ASN A 18 7.64 12.73 15.05
C ASN A 18 6.61 13.37 15.99
N TYR A 19 5.43 12.72 16.10
CA TYR A 19 4.38 13.22 17.00
C TYR A 19 4.81 13.21 18.47
N LEU A 20 5.48 12.15 18.91
CA LEU A 20 5.87 11.98 20.29
C LEU A 20 6.98 12.96 20.71
N VAL A 21 7.98 13.19 19.86
CA VAL A 21 9.03 14.17 20.18
C VAL A 21 8.46 15.59 20.22
N LYS A 22 7.54 15.95 19.32
CA LYS A 22 6.82 17.23 19.34
C LYS A 22 5.93 17.38 20.57
N ALA A 23 5.42 16.29 21.13
CA ALA A 23 4.68 16.29 22.38
C ALA A 23 5.56 16.34 23.63
N GLY A 24 6.90 16.46 23.49
CA GLY A 24 7.85 16.64 24.57
C GLY A 24 8.33 15.34 25.22
N TYR A 25 8.25 14.20 24.55
CA TYR A 25 8.85 12.95 25.01
C TYR A 25 10.31 12.81 24.56
N ASP A 26 11.14 12.07 25.35
CA ASP A 26 12.45 11.59 24.89
C ASP A 26 12.25 10.33 24.07
N VAL A 27 12.50 10.40 22.76
CA VAL A 27 12.15 9.34 21.82
C VAL A 27 13.40 8.69 21.24
N THR A 28 13.47 7.37 21.35
CA THR A 28 14.51 6.53 20.71
C THR A 28 13.84 5.52 19.78
N ILE A 29 14.32 5.43 18.53
CA ILE A 29 13.98 4.36 17.59
C ILE A 29 15.10 3.33 17.59
N ILE A 30 14.76 2.05 17.67
CA ILE A 30 15.68 0.93 17.50
C ILE A 30 15.35 0.21 16.19
N GLU A 31 16.32 0.17 15.28
CA GLU A 31 16.18 -0.43 13.95
C GLU A 31 17.28 -1.48 13.71
N LYS A 32 16.87 -2.67 13.26
CA LYS A 32 17.80 -3.78 12.99
C LYS A 32 18.66 -3.59 11.75
N LYS A 33 18.17 -2.82 10.75
CA LYS A 33 18.90 -2.54 9.51
C LYS A 33 19.86 -1.37 9.68
N GLU A 34 20.77 -1.22 8.73
CA GLU A 34 21.70 -0.10 8.62
C GLU A 34 21.05 1.19 8.10
N PHE A 35 19.76 1.13 7.73
CA PHE A 35 18.98 2.24 7.20
C PHE A 35 17.54 2.20 7.71
N THR A 36 16.90 3.36 7.69
CA THR A 36 15.48 3.53 8.01
C THR A 36 14.59 3.28 6.79
N GLY A 37 13.27 3.11 7.00
CA GLY A 37 12.28 3.16 5.93
C GLY A 37 11.36 1.94 5.81
N GLY A 38 11.71 0.81 6.43
CA GLY A 38 10.86 -0.39 6.42
C GLY A 38 10.63 -0.94 5.00
N ALA A 39 9.41 -0.82 4.47
CA ALA A 39 9.06 -1.18 3.09
C ALA A 39 9.20 -0.01 2.10
N CYS A 40 9.34 1.23 2.58
CA CYS A 40 9.56 2.42 1.75
C CYS A 40 11.05 2.70 1.57
N ILE A 41 11.76 1.79 0.94
CA ILE A 41 13.21 1.85 0.70
C ILE A 41 13.53 1.74 -0.77
N LYS A 42 14.73 2.17 -1.12
CA LYS A 42 15.31 1.94 -2.45
C LYS A 42 16.25 0.75 -2.45
N ASP A 43 16.47 0.23 -3.62
CA ASP A 43 17.61 -0.59 -4.00
C ASP A 43 18.29 0.04 -5.20
N SER A 44 19.43 -0.48 -5.61
CA SER A 44 20.24 0.09 -6.68
C SER A 44 20.85 -1.00 -7.55
N GLU A 45 20.82 -0.76 -8.86
CA GLU A 45 21.51 -1.59 -9.84
C GLU A 45 22.56 -0.77 -10.60
N VAL A 46 23.64 -1.44 -11.04
CA VAL A 46 24.63 -0.83 -11.88
C VAL A 46 24.43 -1.30 -13.33
N ILE A 47 23.87 -0.42 -14.17
CA ILE A 47 23.61 -0.71 -15.58
C ILE A 47 24.51 0.20 -16.43
N GLU A 48 25.35 -0.40 -17.27
CA GLU A 48 26.31 0.32 -18.14
C GLU A 48 27.19 1.31 -17.35
N GLY A 49 27.66 0.90 -16.16
CA GLY A 49 28.51 1.71 -15.28
C GLY A 49 27.81 2.85 -14.55
N LYS A 50 26.49 2.96 -14.67
CA LYS A 50 25.66 3.95 -13.95
C LYS A 50 24.88 3.28 -12.86
N LYS A 51 24.96 3.84 -11.64
CA LYS A 51 24.11 3.43 -10.51
C LYS A 51 22.70 4.01 -10.70
N ILE A 52 21.70 3.14 -10.64
CA ILE A 52 20.29 3.49 -10.82
C ILE A 52 19.53 3.04 -9.59
N ASP A 53 18.94 4.00 -8.88
CA ASP A 53 18.10 3.73 -7.74
C ASP A 53 16.67 3.40 -8.21
N PHE A 54 16.01 2.45 -7.51
CA PHE A 54 14.64 2.07 -7.78
C PHE A 54 13.91 1.66 -6.49
N ALA A 55 12.60 1.73 -6.51
CA ALA A 55 11.76 1.37 -5.37
C ALA A 55 11.79 -0.16 -5.13
N TYR A 56 12.33 -0.59 -3.99
CA TYR A 56 12.41 -2.00 -3.64
C TYR A 56 11.07 -2.58 -3.16
N GLY A 57 10.47 -2.00 -2.13
CA GLY A 57 9.20 -2.44 -1.57
C GLY A 57 8.01 -1.66 -2.14
N ALA A 58 7.53 -0.66 -1.41
CA ALA A 58 6.48 0.24 -1.88
C ALA A 58 6.92 0.99 -3.15
N THR A 59 5.95 1.35 -4.01
CA THR A 59 6.24 1.96 -5.31
C THR A 59 5.57 3.32 -5.47
N VAL A 60 4.30 3.41 -5.10
CA VAL A 60 3.45 4.60 -5.24
C VAL A 60 2.85 4.98 -3.89
N LEU A 61 2.50 6.25 -3.76
CA LEU A 61 1.88 6.81 -2.59
C LEU A 61 0.37 6.89 -2.82
N GLY A 62 -0.43 6.35 -1.89
CA GLY A 62 -1.90 6.38 -1.99
C GLY A 62 -2.58 6.58 -0.65
N MET A 63 -2.30 5.73 0.31
CA MET A 63 -3.08 5.63 1.56
C MET A 63 -2.71 6.65 2.65
N MET A 64 -1.67 7.46 2.48
CA MET A 64 -1.26 8.39 3.54
C MET A 64 -2.23 9.56 3.67
N PRO A 65 -2.76 9.86 4.88
CA PRO A 65 -3.60 11.03 5.12
C PRO A 65 -2.82 12.34 4.95
N GLU A 66 -3.45 13.36 4.38
CA GLU A 66 -2.82 14.67 4.14
C GLU A 66 -2.35 15.35 5.44
N PHE A 67 -3.06 15.17 6.55
CA PHE A 67 -2.66 15.77 7.80
C PHE A 67 -1.31 15.25 8.32
N ILE A 68 -0.96 13.99 8.00
CA ILE A 68 0.36 13.45 8.34
C ILE A 68 1.45 14.26 7.66
N PHE A 69 1.31 14.60 6.38
CA PHE A 69 2.26 15.48 5.70
C PHE A 69 2.42 16.82 6.39
N LYS A 70 1.29 17.49 6.66
CA LYS A 70 1.29 18.81 7.29
C LYS A 70 1.90 18.79 8.68
N GLU A 71 1.50 17.85 9.50
CA GLU A 71 1.87 17.81 10.92
C GLU A 71 3.27 17.24 11.17
N THR A 72 3.76 16.34 10.31
CA THR A 72 5.14 15.83 10.42
C THR A 72 6.18 16.79 9.84
N GLY A 73 5.77 17.75 9.03
CA GLY A 73 6.68 18.68 8.35
C GLY A 73 7.14 18.20 6.97
N LEU A 74 6.56 17.12 6.45
CA LEU A 74 6.79 16.71 5.07
C LEU A 74 6.27 17.77 4.10
N SER A 75 7.10 18.16 3.12
CA SER A 75 6.68 19.10 2.08
C SER A 75 5.94 18.39 0.95
N LYS A 76 4.82 18.96 0.48
CA LYS A 76 4.15 18.48 -0.72
C LYS A 76 5.02 18.56 -1.99
N GLU A 77 6.02 19.43 -2.01
CA GLU A 77 6.94 19.55 -3.14
C GLU A 77 7.80 18.28 -3.34
N ILE A 78 8.04 17.54 -2.25
CA ILE A 78 8.76 16.26 -2.27
C ILE A 78 7.87 15.15 -2.82
N VAL A 79 6.56 15.28 -2.67
CA VAL A 79 5.60 14.19 -2.87
C VAL A 79 5.43 13.80 -4.32
N GLY A 80 5.64 14.73 -5.26
CA GLY A 80 5.46 14.44 -6.67
C GLY A 80 4.03 14.67 -7.16
N PHE A 81 3.52 13.80 -8.01
CA PHE A 81 2.20 13.98 -8.62
C PHE A 81 1.47 12.64 -8.80
N TYR A 82 0.16 12.71 -8.95
CA TYR A 82 -0.62 11.61 -9.47
C TYR A 82 -1.02 11.89 -10.93
N PRO A 83 -1.05 10.87 -11.80
CA PRO A 83 -1.54 11.04 -13.15
C PRO A 83 -3.00 11.46 -13.12
N LYS A 84 -3.33 12.66 -13.66
CA LYS A 84 -4.72 13.11 -13.84
C LYS A 84 -5.39 12.44 -15.04
N THR A 85 -4.65 11.68 -15.78
CA THR A 85 -5.09 10.89 -16.92
C THR A 85 -5.84 9.64 -16.44
N PRO A 86 -6.79 9.09 -17.22
CA PRO A 86 -7.47 7.87 -16.85
C PRO A 86 -6.49 6.72 -16.63
N LYS A 87 -6.79 5.81 -15.70
CA LYS A 87 -6.13 4.50 -15.66
C LYS A 87 -6.56 3.71 -16.89
N LEU A 88 -5.70 2.84 -17.41
CA LEU A 88 -5.97 2.04 -18.59
C LEU A 88 -6.12 0.56 -18.20
N VAL A 89 -7.23 -0.03 -18.56
CA VAL A 89 -7.56 -1.43 -18.24
C VAL A 89 -7.69 -2.24 -19.50
N TYR A 90 -7.02 -3.39 -19.53
CA TYR A 90 -7.03 -4.36 -20.62
C TYR A 90 -7.52 -5.69 -20.08
N PHE A 91 -8.35 -6.37 -20.87
CA PHE A 91 -8.76 -7.74 -20.63
C PHE A 91 -8.20 -8.64 -21.73
N ASN A 92 -7.74 -9.82 -21.35
CA ASN A 92 -7.33 -10.92 -22.22
C ASN A 92 -7.20 -10.59 -23.72
N ASN A 93 -6.01 -10.37 -24.21
CA ASN A 93 -5.72 -10.18 -25.63
C ASN A 93 -6.47 -9.02 -26.34
N GLU A 94 -7.18 -8.17 -25.61
CA GLU A 94 -7.76 -6.96 -26.19
C GLU A 94 -6.66 -5.96 -26.51
N GLU A 95 -6.63 -5.46 -27.73
CA GLU A 95 -5.65 -4.44 -28.14
C GLU A 95 -5.98 -3.05 -27.62
N ASN A 96 -7.26 -2.80 -27.31
CA ASN A 96 -7.76 -1.49 -26.86
C ASN A 96 -8.09 -1.50 -25.38
N SER A 97 -7.59 -0.48 -24.67
CA SER A 97 -7.89 -0.26 -23.26
C SER A 97 -9.29 0.32 -23.04
N THR A 98 -9.84 0.06 -21.86
CA THR A 98 -10.94 0.83 -21.29
C THR A 98 -10.35 1.89 -20.36
N LYS A 99 -10.83 3.11 -20.47
CA LYS A 99 -10.35 4.27 -19.71
C LYS A 99 -11.14 4.41 -18.41
N ILE A 100 -10.43 4.39 -17.30
CA ILE A 100 -11.04 4.59 -15.98
C ILE A 100 -10.83 6.04 -15.58
N PHE A 101 -11.84 6.84 -15.83
CA PHE A 101 -11.86 8.27 -15.54
C PHE A 101 -12.07 8.55 -14.06
N GLN A 102 -11.53 9.67 -13.58
CA GLN A 102 -11.78 10.19 -12.24
C GLN A 102 -13.18 10.81 -12.12
N ASP A 103 -13.62 11.47 -13.18
CA ASP A 103 -14.98 12.01 -13.28
C ASP A 103 -15.98 10.85 -13.39
N SER A 104 -16.99 10.84 -12.52
CA SER A 104 -17.96 9.74 -12.44
C SER A 104 -18.87 9.64 -13.65
N HIS A 105 -19.17 10.77 -14.31
CA HIS A 105 -20.02 10.80 -15.50
C HIS A 105 -19.27 10.25 -16.72
N GLU A 106 -18.02 10.66 -16.90
CA GLU A 106 -17.16 10.11 -17.96
C GLU A 106 -16.91 8.61 -17.74
N LEU A 107 -16.68 8.20 -16.47
CA LEU A 107 -16.53 6.80 -16.10
C LEU A 107 -17.78 5.98 -16.45
N GLU A 108 -18.97 6.44 -16.05
CA GLU A 108 -20.24 5.76 -16.34
C GLU A 108 -20.43 5.55 -17.84
N LYS A 109 -20.17 6.59 -18.64
CA LYS A 109 -20.26 6.54 -20.11
C LYS A 109 -19.28 5.52 -20.72
N GLU A 110 -18.03 5.52 -20.24
CA GLU A 110 -17.01 4.60 -20.74
C GLU A 110 -17.32 3.15 -20.38
N LEU A 111 -17.69 2.88 -19.11
CA LEU A 111 -18.02 1.51 -18.67
C LEU A 111 -19.29 0.98 -19.35
N LYS A 112 -20.28 1.81 -19.57
CA LYS A 112 -21.48 1.44 -20.35
C LYS A 112 -21.10 1.04 -21.77
N ASN A 113 -20.29 1.84 -22.44
CA ASN A 113 -19.91 1.60 -23.83
C ASN A 113 -18.97 0.40 -24.00
N LYS A 114 -18.04 0.20 -23.08
CA LYS A 114 -16.98 -0.82 -23.20
C LYS A 114 -17.33 -2.14 -22.53
N TRP A 115 -18.03 -2.09 -21.40
CA TRP A 115 -18.32 -3.28 -20.60
C TRP A 115 -19.80 -3.59 -20.44
N GLY A 116 -20.69 -2.80 -21.06
CA GLY A 116 -22.14 -2.95 -20.92
C GLY A 116 -22.64 -2.69 -19.50
N GLU A 117 -21.96 -1.81 -18.74
CA GLU A 117 -22.35 -1.49 -17.38
C GLU A 117 -23.64 -0.67 -17.34
N GLU A 118 -24.64 -1.15 -16.61
CA GLU A 118 -25.93 -0.48 -16.41
C GLU A 118 -26.29 -0.27 -14.93
N GLY A 119 -25.29 -0.44 -14.06
CA GLY A 119 -25.44 -0.28 -12.63
C GLY A 119 -25.46 1.17 -12.17
N ARG A 120 -25.32 1.35 -10.85
CA ARG A 120 -25.48 2.63 -10.17
C ARG A 120 -24.13 3.22 -9.75
N ILE A 121 -23.28 3.55 -10.75
CA ILE A 121 -21.91 4.04 -10.52
C ILE A 121 -21.88 5.30 -9.65
N ASN A 122 -22.78 6.26 -9.92
CA ASN A 122 -22.84 7.49 -9.15
C ASN A 122 -23.27 7.25 -7.69
N ASP A 123 -24.21 6.34 -7.44
CA ASP A 123 -24.60 5.95 -6.09
C ASP A 123 -23.42 5.28 -5.35
N PHE A 124 -22.70 4.38 -6.04
CA PHE A 124 -21.50 3.75 -5.51
C PHE A 124 -20.47 4.81 -5.05
N ARG A 125 -20.11 5.75 -5.92
CA ARG A 125 -19.15 6.83 -5.60
C ARG A 125 -19.62 7.72 -4.46
N ASN A 126 -20.92 8.04 -4.40
CA ASN A 126 -21.50 8.85 -3.32
C ASN A 126 -21.42 8.13 -1.97
N ASP A 127 -21.75 6.86 -1.93
CA ASP A 127 -21.73 6.06 -0.71
C ASP A 127 -20.29 5.73 -0.29
N GLU A 128 -19.41 5.37 -1.24
CA GLU A 128 -17.97 5.21 -1.01
C GLU A 128 -17.36 6.46 -0.35
N ASN A 129 -17.64 7.66 -0.87
CA ASN A 129 -17.16 8.91 -0.30
C ASN A 129 -17.62 9.14 1.15
N LYS A 130 -18.84 8.71 1.52
CA LYS A 130 -19.30 8.77 2.93
C LYS A 130 -18.45 7.86 3.81
N VAL A 131 -18.18 6.64 3.35
CA VAL A 131 -17.35 5.67 4.08
C VAL A 131 -15.90 6.14 4.17
N ILE A 132 -15.33 6.68 3.10
CA ILE A 132 -13.97 7.27 3.10
C ILE A 132 -13.88 8.41 4.14
N LYS A 133 -14.85 9.32 4.17
CA LYS A 133 -14.87 10.40 5.17
C LYS A 133 -14.97 9.86 6.60
N PHE A 134 -15.73 8.79 6.81
CA PHE A 134 -15.80 8.12 8.09
C PHE A 134 -14.43 7.52 8.49
N ILE A 135 -13.74 6.83 7.59
CA ILE A 135 -12.38 6.29 7.82
C ILE A 135 -11.41 7.43 8.15
N GLN A 136 -11.42 8.50 7.37
CA GLN A 136 -10.55 9.66 7.60
C GLN A 136 -10.81 10.35 8.94
N LYS A 137 -12.09 10.43 9.37
CA LYS A 137 -12.46 10.92 10.70
C LYS A 137 -11.87 10.04 11.80
N LEU A 138 -11.99 8.71 11.69
CA LEU A 138 -11.43 7.79 12.68
C LEU A 138 -9.92 7.97 12.83
N TYR A 139 -9.19 8.10 11.72
CA TYR A 139 -7.75 8.37 11.74
C TYR A 139 -7.42 9.71 12.39
N ARG A 140 -8.15 10.77 12.03
CA ARG A 140 -7.89 12.13 12.51
C ARG A 140 -8.15 12.28 14.00
N GLU A 141 -9.20 11.68 14.50
CA GLU A 141 -9.63 11.77 15.88
C GLU A 141 -9.07 10.64 16.77
N ALA A 142 -8.25 9.75 16.21
CA ALA A 142 -7.69 8.57 16.87
C ALA A 142 -8.77 7.71 17.57
N ILE A 143 -9.94 7.59 16.93
CA ILE A 143 -11.06 6.81 17.45
C ILE A 143 -10.86 5.34 17.11
N ILE A 144 -10.96 4.47 18.12
CA ILE A 144 -10.97 3.03 17.91
C ILE A 144 -12.31 2.64 17.25
N PRO A 145 -12.28 2.05 16.03
CA PRO A 145 -13.50 1.69 15.34
C PRO A 145 -14.25 0.58 16.07
N THR A 146 -15.56 0.81 16.27
CA THR A 146 -16.49 -0.21 16.80
C THR A 146 -17.72 -0.28 15.89
N SER A 147 -18.47 -1.39 15.96
CA SER A 147 -19.73 -1.53 15.22
C SER A 147 -20.74 -0.44 15.59
N GLU A 148 -20.80 -0.07 16.88
CA GLU A 148 -21.69 0.99 17.37
C GLU A 148 -21.37 2.34 16.72
N ILE A 149 -20.08 2.69 16.61
CA ILE A 149 -19.64 3.94 15.96
C ILE A 149 -19.98 3.91 14.47
N ALA A 150 -19.76 2.79 13.78
CA ALA A 150 -20.12 2.65 12.38
C ALA A 150 -21.63 2.85 12.17
N TYR A 151 -22.47 2.18 12.94
CA TYR A 151 -23.93 2.36 12.85
C TYR A 151 -24.41 3.77 13.16
N LYS A 152 -23.78 4.42 14.14
CA LYS A 152 -24.11 5.81 14.51
C LYS A 152 -23.75 6.80 13.40
N GLU A 153 -22.59 6.66 12.79
CA GLU A 153 -22.05 7.64 11.80
C GLU A 153 -22.56 7.39 10.38
N LEU A 154 -22.68 6.14 9.97
CA LEU A 154 -23.05 5.76 8.59
C LEU A 154 -24.51 5.28 8.47
N GLY A 155 -25.16 4.94 9.60
CA GLY A 155 -26.45 4.28 9.59
C GLY A 155 -26.35 2.79 9.25
N LYS A 156 -27.45 2.05 9.53
CA LYS A 156 -27.47 0.58 9.42
C LYS A 156 -27.16 0.11 7.99
N LYS A 157 -27.80 0.69 6.98
CA LYS A 157 -27.70 0.23 5.58
C LYS A 157 -26.27 0.30 5.05
N LEU A 158 -25.58 1.43 5.24
CA LEU A 158 -24.20 1.58 4.75
C LEU A 158 -23.22 0.74 5.58
N SER A 159 -23.42 0.67 6.91
CA SER A 159 -22.55 -0.13 7.76
C SER A 159 -22.63 -1.62 7.42
N ASP A 160 -23.85 -2.16 7.26
CA ASP A 160 -24.05 -3.56 6.92
C ASP A 160 -23.41 -3.90 5.55
N LEU A 161 -23.52 -3.00 4.56
CA LEU A 161 -23.04 -3.25 3.21
C LEU A 161 -21.53 -3.00 3.05
N TRP A 162 -21.01 -1.87 3.57
CA TRP A 162 -19.66 -1.42 3.31
C TRP A 162 -18.63 -1.79 4.37
N ILE A 163 -19.07 -1.99 5.62
CA ILE A 163 -18.15 -2.28 6.74
C ILE A 163 -18.16 -3.77 7.07
N PHE A 164 -19.36 -4.36 7.19
CA PHE A 164 -19.53 -5.75 7.63
C PHE A 164 -19.87 -6.71 6.51
N GLY A 165 -20.25 -6.19 5.34
CA GLY A 165 -20.66 -6.98 4.18
C GLY A 165 -19.50 -7.67 3.46
N THR A 166 -19.84 -8.55 2.54
CA THR A 166 -18.87 -9.14 1.62
C THR A 166 -18.62 -8.23 0.43
N ALA A 167 -17.42 -8.29 -0.15
CA ALA A 167 -17.13 -7.53 -1.38
C ALA A 167 -18.08 -7.95 -2.52
N LYS A 168 -18.43 -9.24 -2.59
CA LYS A 168 -19.38 -9.76 -3.58
C LYS A 168 -20.74 -9.07 -3.47
N ASP A 169 -21.32 -9.00 -2.27
CA ASP A 169 -22.64 -8.37 -2.08
C ASP A 169 -22.61 -6.87 -2.36
N LEU A 170 -21.53 -6.20 -1.95
CA LEU A 170 -21.32 -4.79 -2.24
C LEU A 170 -21.29 -4.53 -3.76
N LEU A 171 -20.48 -5.30 -4.49
CA LEU A 171 -20.31 -5.11 -5.93
C LEU A 171 -21.58 -5.47 -6.70
N ASP A 172 -22.30 -6.53 -6.31
CA ASP A 172 -23.58 -6.88 -6.92
C ASP A 172 -24.68 -5.84 -6.64
N HIS A 173 -24.58 -5.11 -5.52
CA HIS A 173 -25.53 -4.05 -5.21
C HIS A 173 -25.44 -2.87 -6.16
N TYR A 174 -24.23 -2.54 -6.68
CA TYR A 174 -24.02 -1.35 -7.50
C TYR A 174 -23.76 -1.62 -8.97
N PHE A 175 -23.16 -2.75 -9.33
CA PHE A 175 -22.68 -3.05 -10.67
C PHE A 175 -23.40 -4.25 -11.29
N THR A 176 -23.59 -4.18 -12.61
CA THR A 176 -24.18 -5.29 -13.41
C THR A 176 -23.11 -6.04 -14.20
N SER A 177 -22.09 -5.35 -14.71
CA SER A 177 -21.04 -5.95 -15.53
C SER A 177 -19.99 -6.68 -14.67
N ASP A 178 -19.67 -7.92 -15.06
CA ASP A 178 -18.62 -8.71 -14.40
C ASP A 178 -17.24 -8.05 -14.47
N ARG A 179 -16.92 -7.36 -15.57
CA ARG A 179 -15.67 -6.62 -15.73
C ARG A 179 -15.59 -5.42 -14.78
N SER A 180 -16.70 -4.69 -14.60
CA SER A 180 -16.78 -3.62 -13.62
C SER A 180 -16.58 -4.14 -12.20
N LYS A 181 -17.24 -5.24 -11.85
CA LYS A 181 -17.08 -5.89 -10.54
C LYS A 181 -15.64 -6.37 -10.31
N LEU A 182 -15.03 -6.98 -11.33
CA LEU A 182 -13.64 -7.42 -11.25
C LEU A 182 -12.69 -6.25 -11.01
N TYR A 183 -12.80 -5.19 -11.81
CA TYR A 183 -11.94 -4.01 -11.64
C TYR A 183 -12.12 -3.34 -10.27
N MET A 184 -13.35 -3.15 -9.80
CA MET A 184 -13.62 -2.51 -8.51
C MET A 184 -13.28 -3.40 -7.31
N GLY A 185 -13.37 -4.73 -7.47
CA GLY A 185 -13.11 -5.71 -6.42
C GLY A 185 -11.68 -6.25 -6.37
N MET A 186 -10.82 -5.93 -7.33
CA MET A 186 -9.48 -6.51 -7.43
C MET A 186 -8.64 -6.33 -6.15
N THR A 187 -8.79 -5.19 -5.46
CA THR A 187 -8.01 -4.86 -4.26
C THR A 187 -8.30 -5.75 -3.06
N VAL A 188 -9.42 -6.46 -3.06
CA VAL A 188 -9.83 -7.36 -1.96
C VAL A 188 -8.92 -8.60 -1.89
N ILE A 189 -8.59 -9.16 -3.05
CA ILE A 189 -7.92 -10.47 -3.17
C ILE A 189 -6.57 -10.41 -3.91
N GLU A 190 -6.03 -9.22 -4.10
CA GLU A 190 -4.83 -9.05 -4.92
C GLU A 190 -3.53 -9.54 -4.30
N SER A 191 -3.47 -9.75 -2.99
CA SER A 191 -2.18 -9.96 -2.31
C SER A 191 -2.22 -10.94 -1.14
N GLY A 192 -3.35 -11.55 -0.83
CA GLY A 192 -3.47 -12.36 0.37
C GLY A 192 -4.59 -13.39 0.32
N PRO A 193 -4.84 -14.07 1.44
CA PRO A 193 -5.78 -15.19 1.52
C PRO A 193 -7.25 -14.79 1.61
N ALA A 194 -7.58 -13.50 1.54
CA ALA A 194 -8.97 -13.03 1.62
C ALA A 194 -9.79 -13.50 0.43
N SER A 195 -11.05 -13.80 0.67
CA SER A 195 -12.05 -14.13 -0.36
C SER A 195 -13.07 -13.00 -0.48
N ILE A 196 -13.57 -12.76 -1.68
CA ILE A 196 -14.67 -11.81 -1.90
C ILE A 196 -15.96 -12.19 -1.16
N TYR A 197 -16.06 -13.43 -0.69
CA TYR A 197 -17.19 -13.97 0.08
C TYR A 197 -17.02 -13.83 1.58
N ASP A 198 -15.85 -13.41 2.07
CA ASP A 198 -15.61 -13.25 3.49
C ASP A 198 -16.30 -11.98 4.04
N PRO A 199 -16.97 -12.06 5.19
CA PRO A 199 -17.54 -10.88 5.85
C PRO A 199 -16.48 -9.83 6.15
N GLY A 200 -16.82 -8.55 5.95
CA GLY A 200 -15.93 -7.42 6.17
C GLY A 200 -14.98 -7.10 5.01
N THR A 201 -14.94 -7.91 3.95
CA THR A 201 -14.06 -7.66 2.80
C THR A 201 -14.51 -6.46 1.94
N ALA A 202 -15.79 -6.10 1.99
CA ALA A 202 -16.30 -4.88 1.37
C ALA A 202 -15.54 -3.63 1.83
N PHE A 203 -15.09 -3.61 3.08
CA PHE A 203 -14.36 -2.48 3.67
C PHE A 203 -13.00 -2.21 3.01
N THR A 204 -12.39 -3.21 2.40
CA THR A 204 -11.09 -3.04 1.70
C THR A 204 -11.17 -2.03 0.57
N ILE A 205 -12.31 -1.95 -0.13
CA ILE A 205 -12.51 -1.07 -1.29
C ILE A 205 -12.36 0.41 -0.88
N PRO A 206 -13.19 0.98 0.02
CA PRO A 206 -13.05 2.37 0.44
C PRO A 206 -11.78 2.62 1.26
N LEU A 207 -11.23 1.61 1.93
CA LEU A 207 -9.97 1.72 2.68
C LEU A 207 -8.80 2.06 1.75
N MET A 208 -8.70 1.42 0.60
CA MET A 208 -7.62 1.65 -0.38
C MET A 208 -7.65 3.09 -0.94
N ASP A 209 -8.81 3.70 -1.06
CA ASP A 209 -8.99 5.06 -1.56
C ASP A 209 -9.13 6.10 -0.41
N SER A 210 -8.91 5.70 0.86
CA SER A 210 -9.06 6.59 2.02
C SER A 210 -7.91 7.57 2.23
N GLY A 211 -6.78 7.40 1.56
CA GLY A 211 -5.68 8.36 1.59
C GLY A 211 -6.08 9.71 0.98
N SER A 212 -5.59 10.81 1.53
CA SER A 212 -6.01 12.15 1.12
C SER A 212 -4.92 13.02 0.50
N VAL A 213 -3.68 12.55 0.45
CA VAL A 213 -2.56 13.31 -0.17
C VAL A 213 -2.84 13.64 -1.62
N PHE A 214 -3.40 12.69 -2.35
CA PHE A 214 -3.81 12.84 -3.74
C PHE A 214 -5.34 12.70 -3.91
N ASN A 215 -6.13 13.14 -2.93
CA ASN A 215 -7.59 13.08 -2.95
C ASN A 215 -8.15 11.67 -3.22
N GLY A 216 -7.58 10.64 -2.58
CA GLY A 216 -7.95 9.24 -2.79
C GLY A 216 -7.28 8.56 -3.97
N PHE A 217 -6.48 9.28 -4.77
CA PHE A 217 -5.74 8.69 -5.88
C PHE A 217 -4.35 8.24 -5.47
N TRP A 218 -3.76 7.39 -6.29
CA TRP A 218 -2.40 6.90 -6.13
C TRP A 218 -1.47 7.63 -7.08
N GLY A 219 -0.28 8.01 -6.61
CA GLY A 219 0.65 8.81 -7.37
C GLY A 219 2.11 8.46 -7.12
N PHE A 220 2.97 9.08 -7.89
CA PHE A 220 4.41 8.91 -7.82
C PHE A 220 5.05 9.98 -6.92
N VAL A 221 6.09 9.59 -6.21
CA VAL A 221 6.97 10.50 -5.46
C VAL A 221 8.16 10.87 -6.33
N LYS A 222 8.51 12.14 -6.39
CA LYS A 222 9.66 12.62 -7.15
C LYS A 222 10.94 11.93 -6.66
N THR A 223 11.72 11.40 -7.59
CA THR A 223 12.89 10.53 -7.37
C THR A 223 12.50 9.10 -6.97
N GLY A 224 11.54 8.92 -6.05
CA GLY A 224 11.02 7.63 -5.61
C GLY A 224 10.39 7.67 -4.22
N ILE A 225 9.58 6.66 -3.92
CA ILE A 225 8.77 6.58 -2.69
C ILE A 225 9.63 6.65 -1.41
N TRP A 226 10.87 6.19 -1.44
CA TRP A 226 11.81 6.21 -0.31
C TRP A 226 12.11 7.63 0.19
N LYS A 227 11.88 8.66 -0.65
CA LYS A 227 12.05 10.05 -0.23
C LYS A 227 11.14 10.43 0.94
N ILE A 228 10.01 9.78 1.08
CA ILE A 228 9.10 9.97 2.24
C ILE A 228 9.82 9.61 3.54
N THR A 229 10.44 8.44 3.59
CA THR A 229 11.12 7.94 4.80
C THR A 229 12.46 8.60 5.03
N GLU A 230 13.23 8.91 3.98
CA GLU A 230 14.46 9.70 4.09
C GLU A 230 14.19 11.07 4.74
N ASN A 231 13.16 11.80 4.25
CA ASN A 231 12.83 13.11 4.80
C ASN A 231 12.23 13.02 6.22
N LEU A 232 11.38 12.04 6.52
CA LEU A 232 10.90 11.83 7.88
C LEU A 232 12.04 11.53 8.85
N THR A 233 13.04 10.78 8.42
CA THR A 233 14.24 10.48 9.21
C THR A 233 15.01 11.75 9.53
N GLU A 234 15.28 12.57 8.52
CA GLU A 234 15.99 13.85 8.70
C GLU A 234 15.22 14.80 9.62
N ILE A 235 13.93 14.96 9.40
CA ILE A 235 13.06 15.79 10.24
C ILE A 235 13.11 15.31 11.70
N ASN A 236 13.02 14.02 11.95
CA ASN A 236 13.02 13.44 13.28
C ASN A 236 14.38 13.63 13.98
N LEU A 237 15.49 13.43 13.27
CA LEU A 237 16.82 13.71 13.81
C LEU A 237 16.97 15.19 14.21
N ASN A 238 16.50 16.11 13.38
CA ASN A 238 16.51 17.55 13.68
C ASN A 238 15.61 17.93 14.87
N LEU A 239 14.58 17.15 15.15
CA LEU A 239 13.72 17.31 16.33
C LEU A 239 14.31 16.67 17.60
N GLY A 240 15.44 15.96 17.49
CA GLY A 240 16.11 15.32 18.62
C GLY A 240 15.72 13.87 18.88
N VAL A 241 15.04 13.20 17.94
CA VAL A 241 14.81 11.75 18.00
C VAL A 241 16.14 11.03 17.86
N LYS A 242 16.43 10.09 18.74
CA LYS A 242 17.59 9.20 18.64
C LYS A 242 17.22 7.99 17.76
N ILE A 243 18.06 7.66 16.79
CA ILE A 243 17.84 6.52 15.90
C ILE A 243 19.06 5.59 15.97
N ASN A 244 18.86 4.44 16.58
CA ASN A 244 19.87 3.40 16.71
C ASN A 244 19.69 2.36 15.57
N LEU A 245 20.53 2.49 14.55
CA LEU A 245 20.60 1.55 13.44
C LEU A 245 21.49 0.34 13.80
N ASN A 246 21.47 -0.72 12.99
CA ASN A 246 22.21 -1.96 13.23
C ASN A 246 21.96 -2.54 14.63
N SER A 247 20.78 -2.33 15.18
CA SER A 247 20.42 -2.66 16.55
C SER A 247 19.39 -3.77 16.60
N HIS A 248 19.86 -5.00 16.84
CA HIS A 248 19.00 -6.18 16.86
C HIS A 248 18.50 -6.43 18.28
N ILE A 249 17.20 -6.39 18.50
CA ILE A 249 16.59 -6.61 19.80
C ILE A 249 16.61 -8.11 20.12
N ASN A 250 17.15 -8.45 21.28
CA ASN A 250 17.27 -9.81 21.79
C ASN A 250 16.12 -10.18 22.72
N LYS A 251 15.69 -9.23 23.57
CA LYS A 251 14.71 -9.47 24.62
C LYS A 251 14.06 -8.16 25.08
N VAL A 252 12.83 -8.25 25.50
CA VAL A 252 12.11 -7.19 26.24
C VAL A 252 11.70 -7.72 27.60
N ASP A 253 12.05 -7.00 28.66
CA ASP A 253 11.61 -7.24 30.02
C ASP A 253 10.58 -6.17 30.41
N THR A 254 9.32 -6.60 30.48
CA THR A 254 8.20 -5.69 30.77
C THR A 254 8.10 -5.30 32.24
N GLN A 255 8.66 -6.11 33.15
CA GLN A 255 8.63 -5.83 34.59
C GLN A 255 9.64 -4.76 34.97
N SER A 256 10.89 -4.91 34.50
CA SER A 256 11.97 -3.93 34.71
C SER A 256 11.88 -2.75 33.73
N LYS A 257 11.05 -2.83 32.69
CA LYS A 257 10.96 -1.87 31.59
C LYS A 257 12.29 -1.68 30.88
N LEU A 258 12.99 -2.77 30.59
CA LEU A 258 14.24 -2.80 29.87
C LEU A 258 14.10 -3.49 28.52
N ILE A 259 14.75 -2.94 27.51
CA ILE A 259 14.94 -3.54 26.21
C ILE A 259 16.43 -3.85 26.01
N PHE A 260 16.74 -5.08 25.60
CA PHE A 260 18.10 -5.55 25.37
C PHE A 260 18.31 -5.74 23.88
N TYR A 261 19.37 -5.18 23.34
CA TYR A 261 19.70 -5.28 21.93
C TYR A 261 21.22 -5.33 21.70
N SER A 262 21.62 -6.00 20.63
CA SER A 262 23.01 -6.07 20.18
C SER A 262 23.29 -4.94 19.19
N ARG A 263 24.39 -4.23 19.40
CA ARG A 263 24.90 -3.19 18.51
C ARG A 263 26.43 -3.22 18.51
N ASP A 264 27.05 -3.11 17.32
CA ASP A 264 28.51 -2.99 17.17
C ASP A 264 29.30 -4.05 17.97
N GLN A 265 28.85 -5.31 17.98
CA GLN A 265 29.39 -6.46 18.72
C GLN A 265 29.26 -6.39 20.25
N GLY A 266 28.50 -5.45 20.80
CA GLY A 266 28.19 -5.35 22.22
C GLY A 266 26.71 -5.52 22.51
N GLU A 267 26.40 -5.97 23.73
CA GLU A 267 25.02 -5.92 24.25
C GLU A 267 24.78 -4.56 24.92
N THR A 268 23.62 -4.00 24.65
CA THR A 268 23.16 -2.74 25.21
C THR A 268 21.79 -2.92 25.81
N GLU A 269 21.54 -2.28 26.93
CA GLU A 269 20.22 -2.18 27.53
C GLU A 269 19.72 -0.75 27.54
N GLU A 270 18.42 -0.57 27.40
CA GLU A 270 17.78 0.73 27.40
C GLU A 270 16.47 0.69 28.18
N TYR A 271 16.31 1.63 29.13
CA TYR A 271 15.08 1.79 29.89
C TYR A 271 14.01 2.49 29.05
N TYR A 272 12.72 2.17 29.25
CA TYR A 272 11.60 2.85 28.66
C TYR A 272 10.45 3.06 29.66
N ASP A 273 9.77 4.19 29.58
CA ASP A 273 8.47 4.40 30.24
C ASP A 273 7.35 3.74 29.41
N HIS A 274 7.42 3.89 28.08
CA HIS A 274 6.51 3.30 27.12
C HIS A 274 7.28 2.67 25.96
N LEU A 275 6.82 1.50 25.50
CA LEU A 275 7.40 0.77 24.38
C LEU A 275 6.36 0.62 23.25
N ILE A 276 6.75 0.98 22.04
CA ILE A 276 5.90 0.87 20.85
C ILE A 276 6.57 -0.05 19.83
N PHE A 277 5.87 -1.08 19.40
CA PHE A 277 6.29 -1.89 18.28
C PHE A 277 5.66 -1.37 16.98
N ALA A 278 6.48 -0.83 16.10
CA ALA A 278 6.12 -0.43 14.74
C ALA A 278 6.63 -1.47 13.71
N THR A 279 6.53 -2.73 14.10
CA THR A 279 6.92 -3.92 13.34
C THR A 279 5.68 -4.73 12.96
N ASP A 280 5.90 -5.95 12.44
CA ASP A 280 4.84 -6.93 12.32
C ASP A 280 4.31 -7.38 13.71
N PRO A 281 3.06 -7.84 13.81
CA PRO A 281 2.45 -8.20 15.10
C PRO A 281 3.04 -9.48 15.74
N ILE A 282 3.82 -10.29 15.01
CA ILE A 282 4.48 -11.48 15.54
C ILE A 282 5.73 -11.10 16.34
N THR A 283 6.43 -10.04 15.93
CA THR A 283 7.69 -9.61 16.57
C THR A 283 7.55 -9.40 18.08
N PRO A 284 6.52 -8.71 18.62
CA PRO A 284 6.35 -8.59 20.08
C PRO A 284 6.22 -9.93 20.79
N SER A 285 5.49 -10.89 20.21
CA SER A 285 5.27 -12.21 20.82
C SER A 285 6.56 -13.05 20.94
N LYS A 286 7.55 -12.77 20.09
CA LYS A 286 8.86 -13.42 20.13
C LYS A 286 9.82 -12.78 21.14
N LEU A 287 9.69 -11.48 21.35
CA LEU A 287 10.61 -10.69 22.16
C LEU A 287 10.18 -10.53 23.61
N ILE A 288 8.90 -10.60 23.90
CA ILE A 288 8.31 -10.47 25.23
C ILE A 288 8.01 -11.87 25.78
N LYS A 289 8.76 -12.28 26.82
CA LYS A 289 8.66 -13.65 27.37
C LYS A 289 7.26 -14.02 27.85
N ASP A 290 6.57 -13.07 28.48
CA ASP A 290 5.24 -13.28 29.09
C ASP A 290 4.12 -12.76 28.19
N PHE A 291 4.31 -12.76 26.88
CA PHE A 291 3.27 -12.36 25.92
C PHE A 291 2.22 -13.44 25.82
N ASN A 292 1.14 -13.29 26.62
CA ASN A 292 0.11 -14.31 26.79
C ASN A 292 -0.80 -14.52 25.57
N LYS A 293 -0.61 -13.78 24.49
CA LYS A 293 -1.45 -13.87 23.30
C LYS A 293 -0.69 -14.56 22.17
N LYS A 294 -1.06 -15.80 21.86
CA LYS A 294 -0.58 -16.45 20.65
C LYS A 294 -1.19 -15.74 19.45
N ILE A 295 -0.34 -15.17 18.61
CA ILE A 295 -0.76 -14.54 17.36
C ILE A 295 -0.50 -15.55 16.24
N GLU A 296 -1.56 -16.09 15.68
CA GLU A 296 -1.51 -16.90 14.47
C GLU A 296 -1.91 -16.01 13.30
N LEU A 297 -1.01 -15.86 12.33
CA LEU A 297 -1.23 -15.12 11.11
C LEU A 297 -0.96 -16.02 9.92
N ASP A 298 -1.83 -16.00 8.95
CA ASP A 298 -1.51 -16.48 7.61
C ASP A 298 -0.63 -15.42 6.93
N LEU A 299 0.63 -15.78 6.71
CA LEU A 299 1.63 -14.92 6.06
C LEU A 299 1.76 -15.21 4.56
N THR A 300 0.87 -16.01 4.00
CA THR A 300 0.89 -16.34 2.58
C THR A 300 0.63 -15.10 1.74
N GLY A 301 1.59 -14.76 0.88
CA GLY A 301 1.48 -13.68 -0.09
C GLY A 301 1.58 -14.23 -1.51
N THR A 302 0.77 -13.69 -2.40
CA THR A 302 0.67 -14.14 -3.80
C THR A 302 1.06 -13.06 -4.81
N SER A 303 1.85 -12.08 -4.39
CA SER A 303 2.30 -10.98 -5.26
C SER A 303 3.78 -11.05 -5.58
N GLY A 304 4.14 -10.74 -6.81
CA GLY A 304 5.52 -10.53 -7.24
C GLY A 304 5.73 -9.13 -7.80
N LYS A 305 6.97 -8.64 -7.72
CA LYS A 305 7.35 -7.34 -8.26
C LYS A 305 8.55 -7.48 -9.17
N VAL A 306 8.49 -6.84 -10.33
CA VAL A 306 9.59 -6.75 -11.31
C VAL A 306 9.82 -5.29 -11.63
N THR A 307 11.08 -4.85 -11.61
CA THR A 307 11.48 -3.54 -12.13
C THR A 307 12.27 -3.75 -13.43
N ALA A 308 11.75 -3.22 -14.52
CA ALA A 308 12.39 -3.31 -15.83
C ALA A 308 12.98 -1.95 -16.26
N PHE A 309 14.21 -1.98 -16.78
CA PHE A 309 14.93 -0.79 -17.21
C PHE A 309 15.08 -0.77 -18.72
N PHE A 310 14.87 0.40 -19.32
CA PHE A 310 14.92 0.60 -20.76
C PHE A 310 15.85 1.77 -21.11
N ARG A 311 16.66 1.61 -22.17
CA ARG A 311 17.58 2.68 -22.64
C ARG A 311 16.86 3.90 -23.19
N ASN A 312 15.69 3.68 -23.77
CA ASN A 312 14.89 4.72 -24.41
C ASN A 312 13.53 4.84 -23.74
N PRO A 313 12.89 6.00 -23.79
CA PRO A 313 11.52 6.18 -23.35
C PRO A 313 10.58 5.17 -24.02
N ILE A 314 9.75 4.53 -23.22
CA ILE A 314 8.78 3.54 -23.67
C ILE A 314 7.71 4.23 -24.51
N LYS A 315 7.42 3.65 -25.67
CA LYS A 315 6.32 4.05 -26.55
C LYS A 315 5.23 2.99 -26.45
N TRP A 316 4.04 3.42 -26.05
CA TRP A 316 2.89 2.54 -25.95
C TRP A 316 2.22 2.36 -27.32
N LYS A 317 1.85 1.12 -27.66
CA LYS A 317 1.23 0.79 -28.96
C LYS A 317 -0.14 1.44 -29.11
N ASP A 318 -0.91 1.48 -28.02
CA ASP A 318 -2.31 1.91 -28.02
C ASP A 318 -2.50 3.39 -27.69
N SER A 319 -1.61 3.98 -26.92
CA SER A 319 -1.78 5.37 -26.51
C SER A 319 -0.49 6.00 -25.99
N ASN A 320 0.12 6.84 -26.78
CA ASN A 320 1.13 7.81 -26.30
C ASN A 320 0.47 9.04 -25.65
N GLU A 321 -0.85 9.15 -25.68
CA GLU A 321 -1.60 10.25 -25.05
C GLU A 321 -1.49 10.22 -23.53
N PHE A 322 -1.40 9.01 -22.95
CA PHE A 322 -1.35 8.81 -21.50
C PHE A 322 -0.09 8.04 -21.06
N PRO A 323 1.12 8.57 -21.26
CA PRO A 323 2.36 7.85 -21.03
C PRO A 323 2.57 7.48 -19.53
N ASP A 324 2.03 8.29 -18.60
CA ASP A 324 2.19 8.14 -17.15
C ASP A 324 1.08 7.32 -16.50
N SER A 325 0.05 6.95 -17.26
CA SER A 325 -1.14 6.27 -16.71
C SER A 325 -0.79 4.90 -16.19
N PHE A 326 -1.35 4.56 -15.04
CA PHE A 326 -1.34 3.20 -14.53
C PHE A 326 -2.09 2.28 -15.49
N ARG A 327 -1.53 1.10 -15.72
CA ARG A 327 -2.12 0.08 -16.57
C ARG A 327 -2.39 -1.19 -15.79
N PHE A 328 -3.55 -1.78 -16.05
CA PHE A 328 -4.00 -3.01 -15.43
C PHE A 328 -4.35 -3.99 -16.53
N ILE A 329 -3.73 -5.15 -16.52
CA ILE A 329 -3.96 -6.21 -17.48
C ILE A 329 -4.54 -7.41 -16.75
N PHE A 330 -5.77 -7.75 -17.04
CA PHE A 330 -6.47 -8.89 -16.45
C PHE A 330 -6.44 -10.08 -17.39
N SER A 331 -6.12 -11.26 -16.85
CA SER A 331 -6.28 -12.55 -17.55
C SER A 331 -7.66 -13.14 -17.39
N ASN A 332 -8.45 -12.68 -16.43
CA ASN A 332 -9.81 -13.10 -16.15
C ASN A 332 -10.81 -12.04 -16.66
N ASN A 333 -12.04 -12.44 -16.95
CA ASN A 333 -13.10 -11.55 -17.41
C ASN A 333 -14.21 -11.32 -16.37
N SER A 334 -14.18 -12.07 -15.28
CA SER A 334 -15.18 -11.97 -14.22
C SER A 334 -14.52 -12.01 -12.84
N LEU A 335 -15.23 -11.42 -11.86
CA LEU A 335 -14.81 -11.45 -10.47
C LEU A 335 -14.75 -12.89 -9.93
N LYS A 336 -15.64 -13.76 -10.40
CA LYS A 336 -15.64 -15.18 -10.03
C LYS A 336 -14.39 -15.91 -10.51
N GLU A 337 -14.02 -15.75 -11.79
CA GLU A 337 -12.79 -16.35 -12.33
C GLU A 337 -11.55 -15.85 -11.59
N PHE A 338 -11.52 -14.57 -11.25
CA PHE A 338 -10.42 -13.96 -10.49
C PHE A 338 -10.32 -14.53 -9.06
N GLU A 339 -11.45 -14.72 -8.37
CA GLU A 339 -11.52 -15.38 -7.07
C GLU A 339 -11.00 -16.83 -7.16
N GLU A 340 -11.46 -17.59 -8.15
CA GLU A 340 -11.01 -18.98 -8.38
C GLU A 340 -9.49 -19.04 -8.63
N ALA A 341 -8.95 -18.13 -9.43
CA ALA A 341 -7.51 -18.02 -9.69
C ALA A 341 -6.73 -17.70 -8.41
N SER A 342 -7.24 -16.79 -7.57
CA SER A 342 -6.66 -16.45 -6.29
C SER A 342 -6.62 -17.65 -5.35
N GLN A 343 -7.73 -18.36 -5.18
CA GLN A 343 -7.82 -19.54 -4.32
C GLN A 343 -6.93 -20.68 -4.80
N ASN A 344 -6.82 -20.89 -6.11
CA ASN A 344 -5.93 -21.88 -6.69
C ASN A 344 -4.45 -21.54 -6.45
N SER A 345 -4.09 -20.26 -6.54
CA SER A 345 -2.73 -19.79 -6.24
C SER A 345 -2.35 -20.04 -4.79
N LEU A 346 -3.26 -19.79 -3.86
CA LEU A 346 -3.07 -20.05 -2.44
C LEU A 346 -2.90 -21.52 -2.11
N LYS A 347 -3.69 -22.38 -2.75
CA LYS A 347 -3.62 -23.84 -2.59
C LYS A 347 -2.49 -24.48 -3.39
N ASN A 348 -1.78 -23.72 -4.21
CA ASN A 348 -0.78 -24.20 -5.14
C ASN A 348 -1.32 -25.30 -6.09
N THR A 349 -2.58 -25.15 -6.51
CA THR A 349 -3.27 -26.06 -7.42
C THR A 349 -3.48 -25.41 -8.77
N GLY A 350 -3.24 -26.14 -9.85
CA GLY A 350 -3.48 -25.70 -11.23
C GLY A 350 -2.29 -25.03 -11.92
N ASP A 351 -2.49 -24.69 -13.19
CA ASP A 351 -1.53 -23.95 -13.99
C ASP A 351 -1.45 -22.50 -13.53
N TYR A 352 -0.24 -21.96 -13.62
CA TYR A 352 0.04 -20.59 -13.24
C TYR A 352 -0.60 -19.61 -14.24
N PHE A 353 -1.62 -18.87 -13.78
CA PHE A 353 -2.11 -17.66 -14.45
C PHE A 353 -2.03 -16.50 -13.47
N PRO A 354 -1.26 -15.43 -13.76
CA PRO A 354 -1.38 -14.22 -12.98
C PRO A 354 -2.83 -13.72 -13.08
N GLY A 355 -3.44 -13.41 -11.93
CA GLY A 355 -4.81 -12.87 -11.90
C GLY A 355 -4.86 -11.54 -12.63
N PHE A 356 -3.87 -10.68 -12.37
CA PHE A 356 -3.64 -9.48 -13.17
C PHE A 356 -2.23 -8.92 -12.96
N ILE A 357 -1.84 -8.03 -13.86
CA ILE A 357 -0.58 -7.29 -13.78
C ILE A 357 -0.90 -5.80 -13.67
N GLN A 358 -0.35 -5.16 -12.64
CA GLN A 358 -0.33 -3.70 -12.51
C GLN A 358 0.98 -3.18 -13.08
N ILE A 359 0.92 -2.18 -13.95
CA ILE A 359 2.09 -1.55 -14.57
C ILE A 359 2.13 -0.09 -14.17
N TYR A 360 3.23 0.32 -13.55
CA TYR A 360 3.51 1.68 -13.17
C TYR A 360 4.65 2.22 -14.04
N PRO A 361 4.38 3.18 -14.95
CA PRO A 361 5.41 3.79 -15.82
C PRO A 361 6.21 4.85 -15.06
N ASP A 362 7.07 4.39 -14.13
CA ASP A 362 7.83 5.26 -13.22
C ASP A 362 8.74 6.22 -13.98
N GLY A 363 9.46 5.76 -14.99
CA GLY A 363 10.34 6.64 -15.77
C GLY A 363 9.59 7.76 -16.48
N SER A 364 8.41 7.47 -17.04
CA SER A 364 7.55 8.51 -17.63
C SER A 364 7.07 9.51 -16.59
N ALA A 365 6.63 9.02 -15.43
CA ALA A 365 6.21 9.86 -14.32
C ALA A 365 7.35 10.75 -13.79
N GLN A 366 8.56 10.21 -13.68
CA GLN A 366 9.74 10.98 -13.25
C GLN A 366 10.06 12.10 -14.25
N ARG A 367 9.98 11.84 -15.57
CA ARG A 367 10.15 12.88 -16.60
C ARG A 367 9.10 13.99 -16.48
N SER A 368 7.85 13.64 -16.21
CA SER A 368 6.78 14.63 -16.00
C SER A 368 7.01 15.50 -14.76
N MET A 369 7.80 15.02 -13.80
CA MET A 369 8.27 15.79 -12.64
C MET A 369 9.63 16.52 -12.87
N ASN A 370 10.07 16.63 -14.11
CA ASN A 370 11.40 17.18 -14.47
C ASN A 370 12.59 16.45 -13.79
N ASN A 371 12.42 15.18 -13.48
CA ASN A 371 13.48 14.33 -12.96
C ASN A 371 14.05 13.49 -14.11
N LYS A 372 15.23 13.88 -14.63
CA LYS A 372 15.89 13.17 -15.73
C LYS A 372 16.66 11.97 -15.17
N GLU A 373 16.30 10.81 -15.64
CA GLU A 373 16.98 9.56 -15.32
C GLU A 373 17.71 9.01 -16.54
N SER A 374 18.75 8.20 -16.30
CA SER A 374 19.57 7.62 -17.39
C SER A 374 18.84 6.52 -18.15
N PHE A 375 17.85 5.89 -17.54
CA PHE A 375 17.05 4.81 -18.10
C PHE A 375 15.56 5.07 -17.83
N ASP A 376 14.71 4.60 -18.72
CA ASP A 376 13.29 4.53 -18.45
C ASP A 376 12.98 3.32 -17.56
N LYS A 377 11.94 3.39 -16.74
CA LYS A 377 11.58 2.35 -15.77
C LYS A 377 10.10 1.98 -15.86
N LEU A 378 9.84 0.69 -15.90
CA LEU A 378 8.53 0.14 -15.58
C LEU A 378 8.61 -0.67 -14.30
N ILE A 379 7.60 -0.52 -13.46
CA ILE A 379 7.42 -1.36 -12.29
C ILE A 379 6.16 -2.16 -12.50
N LEU A 380 6.30 -3.49 -12.44
CA LEU A 380 5.22 -4.43 -12.66
C LEU A 380 4.94 -5.16 -11.36
N PHE A 381 3.67 -5.21 -10.97
CA PHE A 381 3.18 -6.09 -9.93
C PHE A 381 2.34 -7.17 -10.56
N THR A 382 2.75 -8.41 -10.35
CA THR A 382 1.98 -9.59 -10.72
C THR A 382 1.23 -10.11 -9.51
N LYS A 383 -0.01 -10.50 -9.68
CA LYS A 383 -0.92 -10.95 -8.62
C LYS A 383 -1.35 -12.38 -8.86
N ASN A 384 -1.72 -13.06 -7.78
CA ASN A 384 -2.11 -14.47 -7.78
C ASN A 384 -0.99 -15.41 -8.25
N LEU A 385 0.25 -15.10 -7.83
CA LEU A 385 1.38 -16.00 -8.00
C LEU A 385 1.26 -17.19 -7.04
N SER A 386 1.54 -18.40 -7.53
CA SER A 386 1.70 -19.56 -6.65
C SER A 386 2.90 -19.34 -5.72
N TYR A 387 2.69 -19.40 -4.42
CA TYR A 387 3.72 -19.07 -3.43
C TYR A 387 4.87 -20.08 -3.37
N ASN A 388 4.69 -21.28 -3.91
CA ASN A 388 5.72 -22.32 -3.99
C ASN A 388 6.65 -22.19 -5.21
N LYS A 389 6.40 -21.28 -6.15
CA LYS A 389 7.27 -21.08 -7.31
C LYS A 389 8.48 -20.23 -6.93
N LYS A 390 9.68 -20.73 -7.26
CA LYS A 390 10.93 -19.97 -7.10
C LYS A 390 10.99 -18.87 -8.18
N ALA A 391 11.74 -17.81 -7.90
CA ALA A 391 11.93 -16.70 -8.83
C ALA A 391 12.41 -17.15 -10.23
N ASP A 392 13.21 -18.20 -10.31
CA ASP A 392 13.70 -18.75 -11.58
C ASP A 392 12.61 -19.36 -12.45
N ASP A 393 11.48 -19.78 -11.87
CA ASP A 393 10.34 -20.31 -12.61
C ASP A 393 9.48 -19.20 -13.23
N LEU A 394 9.67 -17.95 -12.79
CA LEU A 394 8.94 -16.78 -13.29
C LEU A 394 9.62 -16.15 -14.53
N ASN A 395 10.85 -16.58 -14.84
CA ASN A 395 11.63 -16.08 -15.98
C ASN A 395 11.39 -16.90 -17.27
N LYS A 396 10.51 -17.89 -17.22
CA LYS A 396 10.09 -18.69 -18.38
C LYS A 396 8.72 -18.25 -18.88
#